data_f843379f19fda8488295e0d041dfc6c5
#
_entry.id   f843379f19fda8488295e0d041dfc6c5
#
_cell.length_a   1.000
_cell.length_b   1.000
_cell.length_c   1.000
_cell.angle_alpha   90.00
_cell.angle_beta   90.00
_cell.angle_gamma   90.00
#
_symmetry.space_group_name_H-M   'P 1'
#
loop_
_entity.id
_entity.type
_entity.pdbx_description
1 polymer ?
#
loop_
_entity_poly.entity_id
_entity_poly.type
_entity_poly.pdbx_seq_one_letter_code
_entity_poly.pdbx_strand_id
1 'polypeptide(L)'
;RDELKFTKFVQRLRKKFTELFNDILRTQLILKGIINEEDWQSVRDSITYDFLQDGHFAELKNTELMRERLQLANEMRDYIGKFYSVDYVRKHILKQNEREIEDIDKQIKKEIDDGIISAPQQDVTDTI
;
A
#
# COMPACT_ATOMS: atom_id res chain seq x y z
N ARG A 1 -9.01 3.69 18.88
CA ARG A 1 -9.35 5.11 19.22
C ARG A 1 -8.11 5.97 19.50
N ASP A 2 -7.17 5.46 20.28
CA ASP A 2 -5.96 6.21 20.65
C ASP A 2 -4.95 6.28 19.49
N GLU A 3 -4.85 5.27 18.66
CA GLU A 3 -4.02 5.26 17.45
C GLU A 3 -4.42 6.35 16.46
N LEU A 4 -5.73 6.59 16.28
CA LEU A 4 -6.23 7.64 15.39
C LEU A 4 -5.88 9.04 15.90
N LYS A 5 -5.96 9.27 17.23
CA LYS A 5 -5.57 10.52 17.86
C LYS A 5 -4.07 10.78 17.72
N PHE A 6 -3.26 9.74 17.93
CA PHE A 6 -1.81 9.82 17.76
C PHE A 6 -1.43 10.11 16.31
N THR A 7 -2.06 9.43 15.34
CA THR A 7 -1.83 9.69 13.91
C THR A 7 -2.17 11.14 13.54
N LYS A 8 -3.28 11.67 14.01
CA LYS A 8 -3.65 13.09 13.80
C LYS A 8 -2.64 14.05 14.42
N PHE A 9 -2.15 13.74 15.60
CA PHE A 9 -1.11 14.52 16.27
C PHE A 9 0.19 14.55 15.47
N VAL A 10 0.65 13.41 15.02
CA VAL A 10 1.85 13.29 14.16
C VAL A 10 1.67 14.06 12.85
N GLN A 11 0.50 13.98 12.21
CA GLN A 11 0.22 14.74 10.98
C GLN A 11 0.26 16.26 11.22
N ARG A 12 -0.24 16.76 12.36
CA ARG A 12 -0.15 18.19 12.71
C ARG A 12 1.30 18.63 12.93
N LEU A 13 2.11 17.79 13.59
CA LEU A 13 3.54 18.05 13.75
C LEU A 13 4.26 18.10 12.42
N ARG A 14 3.98 17.16 11.52
CA ARG A 14 4.54 17.12 10.16
C ARG A 14 4.18 18.37 9.38
N LYS A 15 2.94 18.81 9.45
CA LYS A 15 2.49 20.04 8.80
C LYS A 15 3.24 21.26 9.30
N LYS A 16 3.37 21.43 10.61
CA LYS A 16 4.13 22.53 11.21
C LYS A 16 5.61 22.47 10.85
N PHE A 17 6.17 21.29 10.83
CA PHE A 17 7.56 21.07 10.43
C PHE A 17 7.79 21.44 8.96
N THR A 18 6.87 21.08 8.09
CA THR A 18 6.87 21.45 6.67
C THR A 18 6.84 22.98 6.49
N GLU A 19 5.98 23.68 7.23
CA GLU A 19 5.90 25.15 7.22
C GLU A 19 7.23 25.77 7.66
N LEU A 20 7.81 25.26 8.73
CA LEU A 20 9.11 25.75 9.23
C LEU A 20 10.23 25.54 8.21
N PHE A 21 10.33 24.36 7.59
CA PHE A 21 11.31 24.09 6.55
C PHE A 21 11.12 24.97 5.32
N ASN A 22 9.89 25.19 4.89
CA ASN A 22 9.58 26.09 3.79
C ASN A 22 10.06 27.51 4.09
N ASP A 23 9.84 28.02 5.29
CA ASP A 23 10.29 29.36 5.70
C ASP A 23 11.82 29.46 5.73
N ILE A 24 12.49 28.46 6.25
CA ILE A 24 13.96 28.40 6.28
C ILE A 24 14.51 28.35 4.84
N LEU A 25 13.98 27.49 4.00
CA LEU A 25 14.41 27.32 2.60
C LEU A 25 14.17 28.61 1.81
N ARG A 26 13.00 29.23 1.93
CA ARG A 26 12.69 30.50 1.32
C ARG A 26 13.71 31.58 1.72
N THR A 27 13.93 31.74 2.99
CA THR A 27 14.87 32.73 3.53
C THR A 27 16.28 32.51 2.99
N GLN A 28 16.77 31.28 2.98
CA GLN A 28 18.10 30.94 2.49
C GLN A 28 18.25 31.18 0.99
N LEU A 29 17.26 30.78 0.20
CA LEU A 29 17.30 30.94 -1.27
C LEU A 29 17.27 32.43 -1.69
N ILE A 30 16.47 33.25 -1.00
CA ILE A 30 16.39 34.68 -1.26
C ILE A 30 17.66 35.40 -0.79
N LEU A 31 18.16 35.11 0.40
CA LEU A 31 19.39 35.73 0.93
C LEU A 31 20.63 35.39 0.09
N LYS A 32 20.70 34.20 -0.47
CA LYS A 32 21.78 33.78 -1.38
C LYS A 32 21.60 34.28 -2.81
N GLY A 33 20.50 34.96 -3.11
CA GLY A 33 20.20 35.51 -4.44
C GLY A 33 19.93 34.45 -5.51
N ILE A 34 19.56 33.22 -5.09
CA ILE A 34 19.27 32.11 -6.03
C ILE A 34 17.91 32.31 -6.70
N ILE A 35 16.93 32.78 -5.93
CA ILE A 35 15.57 33.10 -6.40
C ILE A 35 15.10 34.44 -5.80
N ASN A 36 14.08 35.03 -6.42
CA ASN A 36 13.38 36.18 -5.85
C ASN A 36 12.06 35.74 -5.18
N GLU A 37 11.34 36.68 -4.56
CA GLU A 37 10.08 36.43 -3.88
C GLU A 37 8.98 35.92 -4.83
N GLU A 38 8.97 36.38 -6.06
CA GLU A 38 7.99 35.96 -7.08
C GLU A 38 8.21 34.51 -7.50
N ASP A 39 9.47 34.13 -7.68
CA ASP A 39 9.85 32.75 -8.03
C ASP A 39 9.53 31.75 -6.92
N TRP A 40 9.55 32.20 -5.66
CA TRP A 40 9.26 31.35 -4.51
C TRP A 40 7.88 30.71 -4.57
N GLN A 41 6.87 31.40 -5.03
CA GLN A 41 5.51 30.85 -5.12
C GLN A 41 5.45 29.62 -6.04
N SER A 42 6.14 29.67 -7.15
CA SER A 42 6.24 28.54 -8.10
C SER A 42 7.03 27.37 -7.52
N VAL A 43 8.13 27.67 -6.84
CA VAL A 43 9.02 26.66 -6.23
C VAL A 43 8.33 25.96 -5.06
N ARG A 44 7.63 26.74 -4.22
CA ARG A 44 6.92 26.22 -3.05
C ARG A 44 5.94 25.10 -3.40
N ASP A 45 5.15 25.27 -4.44
CA ASP A 45 4.13 24.31 -4.86
C ASP A 45 4.74 23.01 -5.42
N SER A 46 6.00 23.05 -5.81
CA SER A 46 6.75 21.90 -6.33
C SER A 46 7.49 21.12 -5.25
N ILE A 47 7.59 21.66 -4.02
CA ILE A 47 8.32 21.02 -2.93
C ILE A 47 7.40 20.05 -2.19
N THR A 48 7.81 18.80 -2.13
CA THR A 48 7.19 17.75 -1.33
C THR A 48 8.15 17.26 -0.27
N TYR A 49 7.65 17.06 0.95
CA TYR A 49 8.40 16.47 2.04
C TYR A 49 8.00 15.02 2.23
N ASP A 50 8.96 14.14 2.10
CA ASP A 50 8.78 12.71 2.36
C ASP A 50 9.29 12.37 3.76
N PHE A 51 8.36 12.08 4.65
CA PHE A 51 8.69 11.66 6.01
C PHE A 51 8.86 10.15 6.03
N LEU A 52 10.06 9.69 6.36
CA LEU A 52 10.31 8.28 6.60
C LEU A 52 9.39 7.80 7.73
N GLN A 53 8.51 6.89 7.39
CA GLN A 53 7.72 6.18 8.39
C GLN A 53 8.64 5.23 9.16
N ASP A 54 8.36 5.04 10.44
CA ASP A 54 8.97 3.94 11.18
C ASP A 54 8.54 2.63 10.51
N GLY A 55 9.42 2.11 9.64
CA GLY A 55 9.12 0.99 8.77
C GLY A 55 8.71 -0.27 9.54
N HIS A 56 9.23 -0.45 10.76
CA HIS A 56 8.96 -1.63 11.57
C HIS A 56 7.50 -1.70 12.04
N PHE A 57 6.95 -0.60 12.53
CA PHE A 57 5.54 -0.57 12.96
C PHE A 57 4.57 -0.72 11.79
N ALA A 58 4.85 -0.03 10.68
CA ALA A 58 4.06 -0.15 9.47
C ALA A 58 4.12 -1.57 8.88
N GLU A 59 5.29 -2.20 8.93
CA GLU A 59 5.51 -3.57 8.48
C GLU A 59 4.75 -4.58 9.34
N LEU A 60 4.79 -4.46 10.67
CA LEU A 60 4.02 -5.29 11.59
C LEU A 60 2.52 -5.17 11.34
N LYS A 61 2.02 -3.95 11.20
CA LYS A 61 0.60 -3.70 10.91
C LYS A 61 0.17 -4.29 9.57
N ASN A 62 0.98 -4.15 8.54
CA ASN A 62 0.71 -4.73 7.22
C ASN A 62 0.72 -6.27 7.29
N THR A 63 1.61 -6.85 8.08
CA THR A 63 1.68 -8.30 8.30
C THR A 63 0.44 -8.81 9.02
N GLU A 64 -0.04 -8.11 10.05
CA GLU A 64 -1.28 -8.45 10.74
C GLU A 64 -2.49 -8.38 9.81
N LEU A 65 -2.62 -7.30 9.05
CA LEU A 65 -3.70 -7.15 8.07
C LEU A 65 -3.67 -8.24 7.00
N MET A 66 -2.50 -8.60 6.52
CA MET A 66 -2.36 -9.69 5.55
C MET A 66 -2.76 -11.03 6.14
N ARG A 67 -2.38 -11.30 7.37
CA ARG A 67 -2.78 -12.52 8.11
C ARG A 67 -4.30 -12.61 8.22
N GLU A 68 -4.96 -11.54 8.66
CA GLU A 68 -6.41 -11.48 8.79
C GLU A 68 -7.11 -11.69 7.44
N ARG A 69 -6.60 -11.10 6.37
CA ARG A 69 -7.13 -11.28 5.01
C ARG A 69 -7.00 -12.71 4.52
N LEU A 70 -5.84 -13.34 4.74
CA LEU A 70 -5.61 -14.74 4.37
C LEU A 70 -6.49 -15.69 5.17
N GLN A 71 -6.69 -15.43 6.45
CA GLN A 71 -7.60 -16.19 7.29
C GLN A 71 -9.03 -16.08 6.77
N LEU A 72 -9.52 -14.88 6.51
CA LEU A 72 -10.85 -14.66 5.97
C LEU A 72 -11.03 -15.31 4.59
N ALA A 73 -10.04 -15.20 3.71
CA ALA A 73 -10.06 -15.86 2.40
C ALA A 73 -10.15 -17.39 2.54
N ASN A 74 -9.45 -17.97 3.52
CA ASN A 74 -9.51 -19.39 3.80
C ASN A 74 -10.90 -19.82 4.34
N GLU A 75 -11.49 -19.03 5.22
CA GLU A 75 -12.85 -19.27 5.73
C GLU A 75 -13.92 -19.18 4.63
N MET A 76 -13.68 -18.36 3.61
CA MET A 76 -14.57 -18.22 2.44
C MET A 76 -14.45 -19.36 1.43
N ARG A 77 -13.48 -20.26 1.56
CA ARG A 77 -13.21 -21.32 0.58
C ARG A 77 -14.47 -22.12 0.21
N ASP A 78 -15.24 -22.54 1.22
CA ASP A 78 -16.45 -23.38 1.04
C ASP A 78 -17.63 -22.62 0.41
N TYR A 79 -17.55 -21.30 0.34
CA TYR A 79 -18.57 -20.43 -0.23
C TYR A 79 -18.23 -19.96 -1.64
N ILE A 80 -17.00 -20.18 -2.09
CA ILE A 80 -16.58 -19.87 -3.47
C ILE A 80 -17.27 -20.83 -4.43
N GLY A 81 -17.84 -20.28 -5.48
CA GLY A 81 -18.65 -21.04 -6.46
C GLY A 81 -20.12 -21.20 -6.06
N LYS A 82 -20.50 -20.83 -4.82
CA LYS A 82 -21.88 -20.83 -4.33
C LYS A 82 -22.41 -19.41 -4.17
N PHE A 83 -21.69 -18.58 -3.43
CA PHE A 83 -22.07 -17.20 -3.11
C PHE A 83 -21.05 -16.17 -3.56
N TYR A 84 -19.79 -16.56 -3.71
CA TYR A 84 -18.69 -15.68 -4.08
C TYR A 84 -17.88 -16.27 -5.21
N SER A 85 -17.30 -15.40 -6.04
CA SER A 85 -16.31 -15.79 -7.06
C SER A 85 -14.90 -15.69 -6.50
N VAL A 86 -13.94 -16.39 -7.11
CA VAL A 86 -12.52 -16.24 -6.83
C VAL A 86 -12.07 -14.79 -7.07
N ASP A 87 -12.54 -14.17 -8.15
CA ASP A 87 -12.22 -12.78 -8.49
C ASP A 87 -12.69 -11.81 -7.39
N TYR A 88 -13.89 -12.03 -6.84
CA TYR A 88 -14.39 -11.25 -5.71
C TYR A 88 -13.47 -11.33 -4.49
N VAL A 89 -13.04 -12.54 -4.12
CA VAL A 89 -12.15 -12.75 -2.97
C VAL A 89 -10.80 -12.07 -3.20
N ARG A 90 -10.23 -12.18 -4.39
CA ARG A 90 -8.96 -11.52 -4.74
C ARG A 90 -9.05 -10.00 -4.66
N LYS A 91 -10.10 -9.41 -5.20
CA LYS A 91 -10.27 -7.94 -5.25
C LYS A 91 -10.73 -7.35 -3.92
N HIS A 92 -11.71 -7.95 -3.27
CA HIS A 92 -12.36 -7.36 -2.10
C HIS A 92 -11.78 -7.83 -0.76
N ILE A 93 -11.31 -9.05 -0.66
CA ILE A 93 -10.73 -9.59 0.58
C ILE A 93 -9.21 -9.41 0.58
N LEU A 94 -8.52 -9.91 -0.45
CA LEU A 94 -7.07 -9.81 -0.55
C LEU A 94 -6.59 -8.43 -1.04
N LYS A 95 -7.50 -7.59 -1.52
CA LYS A 95 -7.22 -6.23 -1.98
C LYS A 95 -6.22 -6.16 -3.14
N GLN A 96 -6.25 -7.16 -4.00
CA GLN A 96 -5.46 -7.17 -5.24
C GLN A 96 -6.15 -6.34 -6.31
N ASN A 97 -5.40 -5.53 -7.04
CA ASN A 97 -5.91 -4.84 -8.22
C ASN A 97 -5.77 -5.73 -9.47
N GLU A 98 -6.41 -5.36 -10.56
CA GLU A 98 -6.43 -6.17 -11.80
C GLU A 98 -5.03 -6.45 -12.34
N ARG A 99 -4.15 -5.46 -12.29
CA ARG A 99 -2.77 -5.61 -12.76
C ARG A 99 -1.97 -6.59 -11.89
N GLU A 100 -2.11 -6.48 -10.57
CA GLU A 100 -1.50 -7.43 -9.63
C GLU A 100 -2.00 -8.86 -9.88
N ILE A 101 -3.30 -9.02 -10.12
CA ILE A 101 -3.90 -10.33 -10.44
C ILE A 101 -3.27 -10.93 -11.69
N GLU A 102 -3.19 -10.15 -12.78
CA GLU A 102 -2.58 -10.60 -14.02
C GLU A 102 -1.09 -10.96 -13.87
N ASP A 103 -0.33 -10.13 -13.16
CA ASP A 103 1.10 -10.35 -12.95
C ASP A 103 1.35 -11.60 -12.09
N ILE A 104 0.58 -11.78 -11.02
CA ILE A 104 0.66 -12.96 -10.15
C ILE A 104 0.30 -14.23 -10.94
N ASP A 105 -0.76 -14.21 -11.74
CA ASP A 105 -1.21 -15.37 -12.51
C ASP A 105 -0.17 -15.77 -13.56
N LYS A 106 0.48 -14.80 -14.21
CA LYS A 106 1.59 -15.05 -15.13
C LYS A 106 2.80 -15.67 -14.42
N GLN A 107 3.13 -15.17 -13.23
CA GLN A 107 4.22 -15.70 -12.41
C GLN A 107 3.94 -17.13 -11.96
N ILE A 108 2.74 -17.40 -11.43
CA ILE A 108 2.33 -18.74 -11.01
C ILE A 108 2.42 -19.72 -12.19
N LYS A 109 1.90 -19.33 -13.35
CA LYS A 109 1.97 -20.18 -14.55
C LYS A 109 3.41 -20.49 -14.93
N LYS A 110 4.29 -19.50 -14.93
CA LYS A 110 5.71 -19.69 -15.21
C LYS A 110 6.37 -20.64 -14.20
N GLU A 111 6.10 -20.47 -12.91
CA GLU A 111 6.65 -21.32 -11.86
C GLU A 111 6.16 -22.77 -11.95
N ILE A 112 4.93 -22.99 -12.40
CA ILE A 112 4.41 -24.33 -12.71
C ILE A 112 5.15 -24.92 -13.91
N ASP A 113 5.30 -24.16 -14.99
CA ASP A 113 6.00 -24.59 -16.21
C ASP A 113 7.47 -24.89 -15.94
N ASP A 114 8.12 -24.14 -15.06
CA ASP A 114 9.50 -24.32 -14.62
C ASP A 114 9.67 -25.46 -13.57
N GLY A 115 8.58 -26.06 -13.11
CA GLY A 115 8.58 -27.15 -12.12
C GLY A 115 8.92 -26.72 -10.69
N ILE A 116 8.83 -25.43 -10.39
CA ILE A 116 9.11 -24.86 -9.05
C ILE A 116 7.95 -25.18 -8.09
N ILE A 117 6.72 -25.07 -8.58
CA ILE A 117 5.50 -25.39 -7.84
C ILE A 117 4.64 -26.38 -8.62
N SER A 118 3.85 -27.17 -7.89
CA SER A 118 2.87 -28.07 -8.51
C SER A 118 1.60 -27.31 -8.87
N ALA A 119 0.99 -27.65 -9.99
CA ALA A 119 -0.34 -27.14 -10.33
C ALA A 119 -1.33 -27.49 -9.21
N PRO A 120 -2.29 -26.59 -8.88
CA PRO A 120 -3.33 -26.89 -7.91
C PRO A 120 -4.06 -28.17 -8.32
N GLN A 121 -4.13 -29.15 -7.42
CA GLN A 121 -4.96 -30.31 -7.64
C GLN A 121 -6.41 -29.82 -7.75
N GLN A 122 -7.02 -30.01 -8.90
CA GLN A 122 -8.47 -29.92 -9.00
C GLN A 122 -9.02 -31.06 -8.14
N ASP A 123 -9.62 -30.71 -7.02
CA ASP A 123 -10.46 -31.66 -6.27
C ASP A 123 -11.56 -32.10 -7.22
N VAL A 124 -11.33 -33.22 -7.84
CA VAL A 124 -12.34 -33.95 -8.61
C VAL A 124 -13.19 -34.68 -7.55
N THR A 125 -13.97 -33.93 -6.82
CA THR A 125 -15.15 -34.42 -6.14
C THR A 125 -16.35 -33.92 -6.93
N ASP A 126 -16.79 -34.66 -7.89
CA ASP A 126 -18.05 -35.31 -7.89
C ASP A 126 -18.59 -35.57 -9.28
N THR A 127 -18.53 -36.82 -9.56
CA THR A 127 -19.58 -37.40 -10.37
C THR A 127 -20.05 -38.64 -9.61
N ILE A 128 -21.11 -38.51 -8.85
CA ILE A 128 -22.10 -39.58 -8.64
C ILE A 128 -23.46 -38.91 -8.47
#